data_5c5531b7a4e96f43926f9f82f89ad212
#
_entry.id   5c5531b7a4e96f43926f9f82f89ad212
#
_cell.length_a   1.000
_cell.length_b   1.000
_cell.length_c   1.000
_cell.angle_alpha   90.00
_cell.angle_beta   90.00
_cell.angle_gamma   90.00
#
_symmetry.space_group_name_H-M   'P 1'
#
loop_
_entity.id
_entity.type
_entity.pdbx_description
1 polymer ?
#
loop_
_entity_poly.entity_id
_entity_poly.type
_entity_poly.pdbx_seq_one_letter_code
_entity_poly.pdbx_strand_id
1 'polypeptide(L)'
;MHNYSVYGRRKLWKAARRAGIDAGRDQVARLMAAEGLRGASRAKKRFTTKADPAHVRAPDLVGRNFVADRPDALWVADFTYCSTWSGIVYVAFVVDVYSRRIVGWKAARSMTTALVLDALNMAAWTRRHAALDGLVCHNDAGSQYTSIAYTDRLDEIGAAPSIGTVADSYDNAMAESTNALFKTELHRNPAALAANGGPWKGLDDLEVATCGWVSWFNTERIHGELDDRTPAEVEAAYHRAHPRTEAA
;
A
#
# COMPACT_ATOMS: atom_id res chain seq x y z
N MET A 1 -20.57 2.57 5.33
CA MET A 1 -19.62 2.65 6.46
C MET A 1 -18.33 3.29 5.92
N HIS A 2 -18.07 4.53 6.29
CA HIS A 2 -17.03 5.34 5.63
C HIS A 2 -15.57 4.97 5.96
N ASN A 3 -15.28 4.07 6.88
CA ASN A 3 -13.90 3.80 7.32
C ASN A 3 -13.62 2.33 7.62
N TYR A 4 -14.33 1.42 6.99
CA TYR A 4 -14.21 -0.03 7.21
C TYR A 4 -14.30 -0.47 8.68
N SER A 5 -14.80 0.38 9.58
CA SER A 5 -14.82 0.16 11.03
C SER A 5 -13.45 -0.16 11.65
N VAL A 6 -12.36 0.36 11.07
CA VAL A 6 -11.00 0.05 11.50
C VAL A 6 -10.40 1.09 12.44
N TYR A 7 -11.00 2.28 12.54
CA TYR A 7 -10.42 3.35 13.34
C TYR A 7 -10.55 3.07 14.85
N GLY A 8 -9.42 3.08 15.54
CA GLY A 8 -9.39 3.15 17.00
C GLY A 8 -9.65 4.56 17.50
N ARG A 9 -9.76 4.73 18.82
CA ARG A 9 -10.11 5.99 19.53
C ARG A 9 -9.44 7.24 18.97
N ARG A 10 -8.10 7.19 18.77
CA ARG A 10 -7.31 8.35 18.32
C ARG A 10 -7.71 8.76 16.90
N LYS A 11 -7.76 7.81 15.97
CA LYS A 11 -8.13 8.10 14.58
C LYS A 11 -9.58 8.53 14.44
N LEU A 12 -10.50 7.87 15.15
CA LEU A 12 -11.90 8.24 15.10
C LEU A 12 -12.12 9.65 15.63
N TRP A 13 -11.49 10.03 16.74
CA TRP A 13 -11.53 11.38 17.27
C TRP A 13 -11.00 12.41 16.26
N LYS A 14 -9.86 12.12 15.60
CA LYS A 14 -9.29 13.02 14.58
C LYS A 14 -10.19 13.13 13.36
N ALA A 15 -10.77 12.02 12.90
CA ALA A 15 -11.73 12.01 11.80
C ALA A 15 -13.01 12.81 12.14
N ALA A 16 -13.54 12.70 13.36
CA ALA A 16 -14.68 13.49 13.82
C ALA A 16 -14.38 14.99 13.78
N ARG A 17 -13.20 15.41 14.29
CA ARG A 17 -12.79 16.82 14.23
C ARG A 17 -12.63 17.33 12.80
N ARG A 18 -12.08 16.53 11.90
CA ARG A 18 -12.00 16.87 10.46
C ARG A 18 -13.38 17.04 9.83
N ALA A 19 -14.36 16.29 10.29
CA ALA A 19 -15.76 16.40 9.87
C ALA A 19 -16.52 17.55 10.56
N GLY A 20 -15.85 18.42 11.34
CA GLY A 20 -16.47 19.53 12.04
C GLY A 20 -17.24 19.12 13.33
N ILE A 21 -17.10 17.87 13.78
CA ILE A 21 -17.74 17.42 15.01
C ILE A 21 -16.85 17.80 16.20
N ASP A 22 -17.35 18.69 17.04
CA ASP A 22 -16.67 19.11 18.28
C ASP A 22 -16.90 18.07 19.39
N ALA A 23 -16.05 17.04 19.39
CA ALA A 23 -16.04 15.99 20.39
C ALA A 23 -14.66 15.87 21.03
N GLY A 24 -14.60 15.76 22.34
CA GLY A 24 -13.37 15.48 23.07
C GLY A 24 -12.90 14.02 22.86
N ARG A 25 -11.58 13.78 22.96
CA ARG A 25 -11.01 12.44 22.79
C ARG A 25 -11.61 11.41 23.75
N ASP A 26 -11.84 11.80 25.01
CA ASP A 26 -12.38 10.90 26.03
C ASP A 26 -13.90 10.67 25.85
N GLN A 27 -14.61 11.64 25.28
CA GLN A 27 -16.01 11.47 24.87
C GLN A 27 -16.12 10.42 23.75
N VAL A 28 -15.26 10.52 22.72
CA VAL A 28 -15.21 9.50 21.65
C VAL A 28 -14.87 8.12 22.22
N ALA A 29 -13.92 8.04 23.17
CA ALA A 29 -13.56 6.79 23.81
C ALA A 29 -14.74 6.16 24.57
N ARG A 30 -15.52 6.97 25.32
CA ARG A 30 -16.72 6.50 26.05
C ARG A 30 -17.82 6.03 25.10
N LEU A 31 -18.09 6.80 24.03
CA LEU A 31 -19.08 6.42 23.02
C LEU A 31 -18.70 5.11 22.33
N MET A 32 -17.43 4.96 21.92
CA MET A 32 -16.95 3.70 21.34
C MET A 32 -17.14 2.52 22.29
N ALA A 33 -16.87 2.71 23.60
CA ALA A 33 -17.05 1.66 24.58
C ALA A 33 -18.52 1.30 24.77
N ALA A 34 -19.41 2.30 24.83
CA ALA A 34 -20.86 2.10 24.95
C ALA A 34 -21.45 1.34 23.76
N GLU A 35 -20.99 1.63 22.56
CA GLU A 35 -21.39 0.99 21.30
C GLU A 35 -20.62 -0.33 21.00
N GLY A 36 -19.73 -0.78 21.89
CA GLY A 36 -18.92 -1.97 21.69
C GLY A 36 -17.92 -1.88 20.53
N LEU A 37 -17.62 -0.66 20.05
CA LEU A 37 -16.75 -0.43 18.89
C LEU A 37 -15.28 -0.56 19.27
N ARG A 38 -14.54 -1.29 18.45
CA ARG A 38 -13.08 -1.47 18.61
C ARG A 38 -12.39 -1.25 17.27
N GLY A 39 -11.27 -0.52 17.30
CA GLY A 39 -10.41 -0.38 16.12
C GLY A 39 -9.72 -1.71 15.76
N ALA A 40 -9.41 -1.87 14.49
CA ALA A 40 -8.66 -3.03 14.03
C ALA A 40 -7.25 -3.04 14.61
N SER A 41 -6.77 -4.22 15.02
CA SER A 41 -5.41 -4.45 15.54
C SER A 41 -4.65 -5.42 14.65
N ARG A 42 -3.35 -5.15 14.44
CA ARG A 42 -2.49 -6.05 13.66
C ARG A 42 -2.28 -7.37 14.41
N ALA A 43 -2.38 -8.48 13.68
CA ALA A 43 -1.96 -9.78 14.21
C ALA A 43 -0.42 -9.83 14.36
N LYS A 44 0.08 -10.66 15.28
CA LYS A 44 1.54 -10.90 15.42
C LYS A 44 2.11 -11.47 14.11
N LYS A 45 3.26 -10.92 13.67
CA LYS A 45 3.97 -11.36 12.46
C LYS A 45 4.53 -12.78 12.66
N ARG A 46 4.36 -13.66 11.65
CA ARG A 46 5.07 -14.94 11.53
C ARG A 46 5.99 -14.84 10.32
N PHE A 47 7.27 -15.15 10.50
CA PHE A 47 8.26 -15.19 9.42
C PHE A 47 8.17 -16.53 8.69
N THR A 48 8.10 -16.50 7.35
CA THR A 48 7.87 -17.70 6.53
C THR A 48 8.80 -17.85 5.32
N THR A 49 9.70 -16.90 5.03
CA THR A 49 10.49 -16.91 3.79
C THR A 49 11.97 -17.18 4.06
N LYS A 50 12.57 -18.12 3.28
CA LYS A 50 14.02 -18.32 3.16
C LYS A 50 14.44 -17.85 1.76
N ALA A 51 15.48 -17.02 1.68
CA ALA A 51 15.97 -16.48 0.43
C ALA A 51 17.04 -17.39 -0.21
N ASP A 52 17.12 -17.39 -1.55
CA ASP A 52 18.15 -18.07 -2.33
C ASP A 52 19.32 -17.12 -2.60
N PRO A 53 20.59 -17.49 -2.26
CA PRO A 53 21.75 -16.60 -2.34
C PRO A 53 22.38 -16.46 -3.74
N ALA A 54 21.92 -17.15 -4.80
CA ALA A 54 22.70 -17.38 -6.01
C ALA A 54 22.52 -16.39 -7.18
N HIS A 55 21.71 -15.31 -7.07
CA HIS A 55 21.49 -14.38 -8.19
C HIS A 55 22.22 -13.04 -8.04
N VAL A 56 22.82 -12.55 -9.15
CA VAL A 56 23.31 -11.17 -9.27
C VAL A 56 22.10 -10.23 -9.22
N ARG A 57 22.09 -9.32 -8.26
CA ARG A 57 20.97 -8.41 -7.96
C ARG A 57 21.39 -6.96 -8.13
N ALA A 58 20.40 -6.09 -8.43
CA ALA A 58 20.60 -4.66 -8.34
C ALA A 58 21.02 -4.24 -6.92
N PRO A 59 21.84 -3.18 -6.76
CA PRO A 59 22.28 -2.71 -5.46
C PRO A 59 21.09 -2.17 -4.65
N ASP A 60 21.20 -2.20 -3.32
CA ASP A 60 20.29 -1.49 -2.44
C ASP A 60 20.63 0.02 -2.48
N LEU A 61 19.77 0.80 -3.13
CA LEU A 61 19.90 2.26 -3.25
C LEU A 61 19.19 3.00 -2.10
N VAL A 62 18.40 2.30 -1.27
CA VAL A 62 17.56 2.88 -0.22
C VAL A 62 18.26 2.83 1.14
N GLY A 63 18.99 1.76 1.44
CA GLY A 63 19.71 1.62 2.71
C GLY A 63 18.81 1.79 3.93
N ARG A 64 17.58 1.28 3.90
CA ARG A 64 16.54 1.43 4.93
C ARG A 64 16.01 2.85 5.15
N ASN A 65 16.43 3.81 4.35
CA ASN A 65 15.96 5.19 4.43
C ASN A 65 14.73 5.40 3.53
N PHE A 66 13.55 5.01 4.00
CA PHE A 66 12.28 5.19 3.28
C PHE A 66 11.76 6.63 3.40
N VAL A 67 12.57 7.57 2.95
CA VAL A 67 12.24 9.00 2.87
C VAL A 67 12.37 9.46 1.42
N ALA A 68 11.37 10.18 0.95
CA ALA A 68 11.36 10.82 -0.35
C ALA A 68 10.99 12.29 -0.17
N ASP A 69 11.58 13.18 -0.96
CA ASP A 69 11.36 14.63 -0.91
C ASP A 69 10.24 15.09 -1.85
N ARG A 70 9.82 14.22 -2.78
CA ARG A 70 8.76 14.49 -3.75
C ARG A 70 7.97 13.22 -4.10
N PRO A 71 6.75 13.34 -4.60
CA PRO A 71 6.07 12.22 -5.25
C PRO A 71 6.91 11.64 -6.38
N ASP A 72 6.82 10.33 -6.56
CA ASP A 72 7.49 9.57 -7.62
C ASP A 72 9.04 9.66 -7.61
N ALA A 73 9.65 9.92 -6.43
CA ALA A 73 11.10 9.76 -6.23
C ALA A 73 11.48 8.33 -5.84
N LEU A 74 10.64 7.69 -5.03
CA LEU A 74 10.85 6.33 -4.55
C LEU A 74 9.52 5.59 -4.48
N TRP A 75 9.42 4.47 -5.18
CA TRP A 75 8.35 3.50 -5.00
C TRP A 75 8.87 2.27 -4.26
N VAL A 76 8.02 1.70 -3.42
CA VAL A 76 8.25 0.39 -2.82
C VAL A 76 7.19 -0.58 -3.32
N ALA A 77 7.57 -1.81 -3.64
CA ALA A 77 6.61 -2.81 -4.06
C ALA A 77 6.81 -4.11 -3.29
N ASP A 78 5.70 -4.77 -3.04
CA ASP A 78 5.64 -6.08 -2.41
C ASP A 78 4.30 -6.74 -2.74
N PHE A 79 4.21 -8.04 -2.59
CA PHE A 79 2.97 -8.76 -2.73
C PHE A 79 2.63 -9.57 -1.47
N THR A 80 1.37 -9.86 -1.32
CA THR A 80 0.88 -10.66 -0.21
C THR A 80 -0.08 -11.74 -0.69
N TYR A 81 -0.36 -12.73 0.13
CA TYR A 81 -1.33 -13.78 -0.16
C TYR A 81 -2.54 -13.68 0.77
N CYS A 82 -3.70 -14.02 0.23
CA CYS A 82 -5.00 -13.99 0.87
C CYS A 82 -5.69 -15.34 0.67
N SER A 83 -6.13 -15.96 1.75
CA SER A 83 -6.92 -17.17 1.68
C SER A 83 -8.35 -16.85 1.24
N THR A 84 -8.86 -17.56 0.27
CA THR A 84 -10.26 -17.52 -0.18
C THR A 84 -10.84 -18.93 -0.23
N TRP A 85 -12.14 -19.06 -0.46
CA TRP A 85 -12.74 -20.39 -0.59
C TRP A 85 -12.22 -21.17 -1.81
N SER A 86 -11.92 -20.47 -2.92
CA SER A 86 -11.36 -21.10 -4.12
C SER A 86 -9.85 -21.27 -4.12
N GLY A 87 -9.18 -21.04 -2.97
CA GLY A 87 -7.73 -21.16 -2.83
C GLY A 87 -7.04 -19.84 -2.48
N ILE A 88 -5.75 -19.76 -2.78
CA ILE A 88 -4.93 -18.59 -2.49
C ILE A 88 -5.06 -17.56 -3.63
N VAL A 89 -5.26 -16.32 -3.27
CA VAL A 89 -5.15 -15.15 -4.15
C VAL A 89 -3.95 -14.31 -3.70
N TYR A 90 -3.13 -13.90 -4.64
CA TYR A 90 -1.98 -13.02 -4.41
C TYR A 90 -2.36 -11.59 -4.80
N VAL A 91 -1.92 -10.62 -4.02
CA VAL A 91 -2.16 -9.20 -4.30
C VAL A 91 -0.83 -8.47 -4.20
N ALA A 92 -0.41 -7.82 -5.29
CA ALA A 92 0.77 -6.97 -5.35
C ALA A 92 0.36 -5.50 -5.23
N PHE A 93 1.18 -4.72 -4.53
CA PHE A 93 1.02 -3.28 -4.38
C PHE A 93 2.31 -2.56 -4.76
N VAL A 94 2.17 -1.40 -5.39
CA VAL A 94 3.23 -0.41 -5.60
C VAL A 94 2.82 0.86 -4.85
N VAL A 95 3.69 1.35 -3.98
CA VAL A 95 3.38 2.46 -3.05
C VAL A 95 4.42 3.56 -3.22
N ASP A 96 3.96 4.77 -3.43
CA ASP A 96 4.79 5.97 -3.40
C ASP A 96 5.21 6.29 -1.97
N VAL A 97 6.51 6.44 -1.75
CA VAL A 97 7.07 6.62 -0.40
C VAL A 97 6.76 7.98 0.18
N TYR A 98 6.73 9.03 -0.65
CA TYR A 98 6.44 10.39 -0.21
C TYR A 98 5.02 10.55 0.32
N SER A 99 4.05 10.14 -0.48
CA SER A 99 2.62 10.33 -0.20
C SER A 99 1.97 9.15 0.50
N ARG A 100 2.63 7.99 0.57
CA ARG A 100 2.04 6.70 0.99
C ARG A 100 0.92 6.22 0.08
N ARG A 101 0.75 6.83 -1.09
CA ARG A 101 -0.29 6.46 -2.06
C ARG A 101 0.01 5.11 -2.70
N ILE A 102 -0.98 4.25 -2.76
CA ILE A 102 -0.93 3.06 -3.60
C ILE A 102 -1.15 3.52 -5.04
N VAL A 103 -0.09 3.48 -5.85
CA VAL A 103 -0.08 3.96 -7.24
C VAL A 103 -0.38 2.86 -8.24
N GLY A 104 -0.15 1.60 -7.87
CA GLY A 104 -0.48 0.43 -8.65
C GLY A 104 -0.76 -0.78 -7.78
N TRP A 105 -1.59 -1.70 -8.29
CA TRP A 105 -1.88 -2.97 -7.64
C TRP A 105 -2.42 -3.98 -8.63
N LYS A 106 -2.32 -5.27 -8.29
CA LYS A 106 -2.93 -6.37 -9.06
C LYS A 106 -3.25 -7.53 -8.15
N ALA A 107 -4.39 -8.19 -8.40
CA ALA A 107 -4.72 -9.47 -7.78
C ALA A 107 -4.62 -10.60 -8.82
N ALA A 108 -4.15 -11.79 -8.44
CA ALA A 108 -4.06 -12.96 -9.30
C ALA A 108 -4.09 -14.26 -8.50
N ARG A 109 -4.38 -15.38 -9.19
CA ARG A 109 -4.38 -16.74 -8.60
C ARG A 109 -2.99 -17.34 -8.49
N SER A 110 -1.98 -16.73 -9.09
CA SER A 110 -0.61 -17.24 -9.14
C SER A 110 0.41 -16.14 -8.82
N MET A 111 1.48 -16.52 -8.16
CA MET A 111 2.60 -15.66 -7.77
C MET A 111 3.67 -15.67 -8.88
N THR A 112 3.31 -15.14 -10.04
CA THR A 112 4.20 -15.05 -11.21
C THR A 112 4.77 -13.65 -11.38
N THR A 113 5.79 -13.50 -12.23
CA THR A 113 6.31 -12.19 -12.66
C THR A 113 5.19 -11.31 -13.24
N ALA A 114 4.21 -11.89 -13.94
CA ALA A 114 3.07 -11.14 -14.49
C ALA A 114 2.29 -10.38 -13.41
N LEU A 115 2.12 -10.94 -12.20
CA LEU A 115 1.43 -10.27 -11.10
C LEU A 115 2.09 -8.93 -10.73
N VAL A 116 3.41 -8.94 -10.52
CA VAL A 116 4.16 -7.74 -10.10
C VAL A 116 4.34 -6.78 -11.27
N LEU A 117 4.48 -7.30 -12.49
CA LEU A 117 4.57 -6.50 -13.71
C LEU A 117 3.26 -5.76 -14.02
N ASP A 118 2.10 -6.40 -13.84
CA ASP A 118 0.79 -5.74 -14.01
C ASP A 118 0.58 -4.64 -12.96
N ALA A 119 1.01 -4.85 -11.71
CA ALA A 119 0.96 -3.82 -10.69
C ALA A 119 1.87 -2.62 -11.03
N LEU A 120 3.08 -2.86 -11.55
CA LEU A 120 4.00 -1.84 -12.03
C LEU A 120 3.42 -1.10 -13.25
N ASN A 121 2.83 -1.81 -14.20
CA ASN A 121 2.17 -1.22 -15.37
C ASN A 121 1.01 -0.30 -14.97
N MET A 122 0.20 -0.72 -14.00
CA MET A 122 -0.85 0.13 -13.43
C MET A 122 -0.27 1.39 -12.79
N ALA A 123 0.83 1.28 -12.03
CA ALA A 123 1.52 2.42 -11.42
C ALA A 123 2.02 3.40 -12.49
N ALA A 124 2.73 2.91 -13.51
CA ALA A 124 3.21 3.71 -14.64
C ALA A 124 2.05 4.40 -15.39
N TRP A 125 0.94 3.67 -15.64
CA TRP A 125 -0.26 4.24 -16.24
C TRP A 125 -0.90 5.33 -15.38
N THR A 126 -1.01 5.11 -14.09
CA THR A 126 -1.56 6.09 -13.13
C THR A 126 -0.72 7.36 -13.12
N ARG A 127 0.59 7.23 -13.33
CA ARG A 127 1.58 8.32 -13.34
C ARG A 127 1.98 8.80 -14.75
N ARG A 128 1.30 8.36 -15.81
CA ARG A 128 1.66 8.67 -17.22
C ARG A 128 1.83 10.15 -17.56
N HIS A 129 1.29 11.04 -16.75
CA HIS A 129 1.45 12.50 -16.88
C HIS A 129 2.53 13.06 -15.94
N ALA A 130 3.23 12.22 -15.18
CA ALA A 130 4.35 12.61 -14.35
C ALA A 130 5.67 12.28 -15.06
N ALA A 131 6.69 13.09 -14.85
CA ALA A 131 8.04 12.69 -15.16
C ALA A 131 8.49 11.66 -14.11
N LEU A 132 8.86 10.47 -14.55
CA LEU A 132 9.38 9.41 -13.69
C LEU A 132 10.92 9.37 -13.67
N ASP A 133 11.56 10.36 -14.29
CA ASP A 133 13.02 10.48 -14.30
C ASP A 133 13.59 10.52 -12.89
N GLY A 134 14.53 9.62 -12.64
CA GLY A 134 15.17 9.46 -11.33
C GLY A 134 14.30 8.75 -10.29
N LEU A 135 13.18 8.14 -10.70
CA LEU A 135 12.42 7.22 -9.84
C LEU A 135 13.30 6.03 -9.46
N VAL A 136 13.31 5.68 -8.19
CA VAL A 136 13.85 4.41 -7.69
C VAL A 136 12.68 3.49 -7.35
N CYS A 137 12.70 2.25 -7.84
CA CYS A 137 11.73 1.22 -7.49
C CYS A 137 12.41 0.16 -6.61
N HIS A 138 12.05 0.15 -5.33
CA HIS A 138 12.66 -0.73 -4.34
C HIS A 138 11.75 -1.90 -4.01
N ASN A 139 12.31 -3.11 -4.07
CA ASN A 139 11.60 -4.36 -3.88
C ASN A 139 12.39 -5.29 -2.95
N ASP A 140 11.75 -6.36 -2.50
CA ASP A 140 12.46 -7.45 -1.87
C ASP A 140 13.27 -8.27 -2.90
N ALA A 141 14.10 -9.18 -2.42
CA ALA A 141 14.95 -10.04 -3.25
C ALA A 141 14.19 -11.23 -3.89
N GLY A 142 12.88 -11.12 -4.08
CA GLY A 142 12.05 -12.17 -4.68
C GLY A 142 12.34 -12.37 -6.17
N SER A 143 12.24 -13.62 -6.65
CA SER A 143 12.53 -13.98 -8.06
C SER A 143 11.64 -13.25 -9.06
N GLN A 144 10.45 -12.81 -8.67
CA GLN A 144 9.52 -12.04 -9.50
C GLN A 144 10.09 -10.66 -9.83
N TYR A 145 10.72 -10.00 -8.87
CA TYR A 145 11.30 -8.66 -8.99
C TYR A 145 12.70 -8.63 -9.63
N THR A 146 13.38 -9.80 -9.69
CA THR A 146 14.69 -9.95 -10.34
C THR A 146 14.57 -10.52 -11.75
N SER A 147 13.36 -10.72 -12.26
CA SER A 147 13.14 -11.21 -13.62
C SER A 147 13.51 -10.17 -14.68
N ILE A 148 14.02 -10.64 -15.81
CA ILE A 148 14.39 -9.77 -16.95
C ILE A 148 13.23 -8.87 -17.35
N ALA A 149 12.02 -9.43 -17.51
CA ALA A 149 10.84 -8.66 -17.91
C ALA A 149 10.48 -7.52 -16.93
N TYR A 150 10.70 -7.72 -15.63
CA TYR A 150 10.45 -6.68 -14.64
C TYR A 150 11.53 -5.58 -14.71
N THR A 151 12.80 -5.96 -14.87
CA THR A 151 13.92 -5.02 -15.00
C THR A 151 13.81 -4.21 -16.29
N ASP A 152 13.53 -4.86 -17.43
CA ASP A 152 13.34 -4.18 -18.71
C ASP A 152 12.20 -3.16 -18.62
N ARG A 153 11.11 -3.51 -17.91
CA ARG A 153 10.01 -2.58 -17.72
C ARG A 153 10.35 -1.37 -16.85
N LEU A 154 11.21 -1.55 -15.83
CA LEU A 154 11.73 -0.43 -15.05
C LEU A 154 12.55 0.52 -15.93
N ASP A 155 13.44 -0.02 -16.77
CA ASP A 155 14.24 0.77 -17.71
C ASP A 155 13.36 1.54 -18.70
N GLU A 156 12.32 0.90 -19.27
CA GLU A 156 11.35 1.56 -20.16
C GLU A 156 10.63 2.76 -19.55
N ILE A 157 10.37 2.73 -18.26
CA ILE A 157 9.70 3.84 -17.56
C ILE A 157 10.69 4.83 -16.92
N GLY A 158 12.00 4.64 -17.12
CA GLY A 158 13.05 5.50 -16.58
C GLY A 158 13.30 5.31 -15.08
N ALA A 159 12.93 4.16 -14.51
CA ALA A 159 13.07 3.87 -13.08
C ALA A 159 14.31 3.01 -12.81
N ALA A 160 15.08 3.37 -11.80
CA ALA A 160 16.21 2.57 -11.34
C ALA A 160 15.74 1.43 -10.42
N PRO A 161 16.14 0.17 -10.69
CA PRO A 161 15.84 -0.93 -9.77
C PRO A 161 16.69 -0.83 -8.49
N SER A 162 16.07 -1.11 -7.35
CA SER A 162 16.75 -1.26 -6.06
C SER A 162 16.22 -2.51 -5.35
N ILE A 163 17.10 -3.33 -4.81
CA ILE A 163 16.74 -4.60 -4.18
C ILE A 163 17.33 -4.64 -2.78
N GLY A 164 16.46 -4.88 -1.78
CA GLY A 164 16.86 -5.04 -0.40
C GLY A 164 17.76 -6.26 -0.17
N THR A 165 18.45 -6.28 0.95
CA THR A 165 19.33 -7.39 1.33
C THR A 165 18.53 -8.66 1.63
N VAL A 166 19.17 -9.81 1.44
CA VAL A 166 18.52 -11.11 1.66
C VAL A 166 18.22 -11.33 3.14
N ALA A 167 17.00 -11.72 3.44
CA ALA A 167 16.52 -12.11 4.78
C ALA A 167 16.40 -10.97 5.81
N ASP A 168 16.44 -9.70 5.40
CA ASP A 168 16.17 -8.58 6.30
C ASP A 168 14.80 -7.95 6.03
N SER A 169 13.85 -8.19 6.94
CA SER A 169 12.49 -7.65 6.83
C SER A 169 12.40 -6.13 7.05
N TYR A 170 13.48 -5.48 7.47
CA TYR A 170 13.52 -4.03 7.60
C TYR A 170 13.73 -3.32 6.28
N ASP A 171 14.29 -4.03 5.31
CA ASP A 171 14.65 -3.48 4.00
C ASP A 171 13.43 -3.17 3.11
N ASN A 172 12.23 -3.69 3.42
CA ASN A 172 10.98 -3.34 2.73
C ASN A 172 9.82 -3.05 3.71
N ALA A 173 10.14 -2.49 4.87
CA ALA A 173 9.22 -2.30 5.99
C ALA A 173 7.95 -1.50 5.62
N MET A 174 8.05 -0.56 4.67
CA MET A 174 6.91 0.24 4.23
C MET A 174 5.92 -0.60 3.41
N ALA A 175 6.37 -1.34 2.41
CA ALA A 175 5.52 -2.20 1.61
C ALA A 175 4.89 -3.31 2.48
N GLU A 176 5.67 -3.94 3.37
CA GLU A 176 5.14 -4.87 4.37
C GLU A 176 4.07 -4.24 5.28
N SER A 177 4.26 -2.97 5.66
CA SER A 177 3.27 -2.23 6.45
C SER A 177 1.96 -2.06 5.68
N THR A 178 2.02 -1.75 4.39
CA THR A 178 0.84 -1.65 3.52
C THR A 178 0.12 -2.99 3.39
N ASN A 179 0.86 -4.08 3.18
CA ASN A 179 0.31 -5.43 3.16
C ASN A 179 -0.36 -5.81 4.49
N ALA A 180 0.22 -5.43 5.62
CA ALA A 180 -0.37 -5.68 6.93
C ALA A 180 -1.65 -4.86 7.16
N LEU A 181 -1.71 -3.62 6.67
CA LEU A 181 -2.92 -2.79 6.70
C LEU A 181 -4.02 -3.41 5.83
N PHE A 182 -3.72 -3.79 4.59
CA PHE A 182 -4.64 -4.47 3.70
C PHE A 182 -5.25 -5.73 4.34
N LYS A 183 -4.41 -6.58 4.92
CA LYS A 183 -4.89 -7.79 5.62
C LYS A 183 -5.78 -7.47 6.81
N THR A 184 -5.43 -6.45 7.58
CA THR A 184 -6.15 -6.10 8.81
C THR A 184 -7.44 -5.32 8.54
N GLU A 185 -7.39 -4.42 7.56
CA GLU A 185 -8.47 -3.46 7.29
C GLU A 185 -9.48 -3.97 6.26
N LEU A 186 -9.09 -4.92 5.40
CA LEU A 186 -9.97 -5.54 4.42
C LEU A 186 -10.06 -7.05 4.57
N HIS A 187 -8.98 -7.78 4.26
CA HIS A 187 -9.04 -9.23 4.07
C HIS A 187 -9.54 -10.00 5.29
N ARG A 188 -9.14 -9.60 6.49
CA ARG A 188 -9.51 -10.22 7.79
C ARG A 188 -10.46 -9.37 8.61
N ASN A 189 -10.96 -8.29 8.06
CA ASN A 189 -11.84 -7.37 8.77
C ASN A 189 -13.25 -7.96 8.89
N PRO A 190 -13.77 -8.18 10.11
CA PRO A 190 -15.10 -8.75 10.29
C PRO A 190 -16.21 -7.92 9.63
N ALA A 191 -16.10 -6.58 9.64
CA ALA A 191 -17.09 -5.72 9.01
C ALA A 191 -17.04 -5.83 7.47
N ALA A 192 -15.86 -5.96 6.87
CA ALA A 192 -15.72 -6.18 5.43
C ALA A 192 -16.24 -7.56 5.03
N LEU A 193 -15.92 -8.59 5.80
CA LEU A 193 -16.44 -9.94 5.58
C LEU A 193 -17.96 -10.00 5.71
N ALA A 194 -18.53 -9.34 6.71
CA ALA A 194 -19.99 -9.26 6.87
C ALA A 194 -20.65 -8.54 5.68
N ALA A 195 -20.06 -7.44 5.21
CA ALA A 195 -20.53 -6.70 4.03
C ALA A 195 -20.44 -7.53 2.74
N ASN A 196 -19.45 -8.45 2.64
CA ASN A 196 -19.30 -9.39 1.54
C ASN A 196 -20.28 -10.59 1.62
N GLY A 197 -21.03 -10.72 2.69
CA GLY A 197 -21.89 -11.88 2.94
C GLY A 197 -21.12 -13.11 3.42
N GLY A 198 -19.91 -12.93 3.94
CA GLY A 198 -19.03 -13.98 4.49
C GLY A 198 -17.60 -13.91 3.96
N PRO A 199 -16.84 -15.01 4.08
CA PRO A 199 -15.48 -15.10 3.58
C PRO A 199 -15.38 -14.87 2.06
N TRP A 200 -14.23 -14.38 1.62
CA TRP A 200 -13.94 -14.14 0.19
C TRP A 200 -14.05 -15.44 -0.59
N LYS A 201 -14.84 -15.43 -1.66
CA LYS A 201 -15.09 -16.62 -2.48
C LYS A 201 -13.93 -16.96 -3.41
N GLY A 202 -13.26 -15.94 -3.94
CA GLY A 202 -12.16 -16.12 -4.87
C GLY A 202 -11.53 -14.81 -5.32
N LEU A 203 -10.93 -14.84 -6.51
CA LEU A 203 -10.24 -13.69 -7.09
C LEU A 203 -11.19 -12.52 -7.32
N ASP A 204 -12.34 -12.75 -7.94
CA ASP A 204 -13.19 -11.69 -8.48
C ASP A 204 -13.78 -10.81 -7.37
N ASP A 205 -14.31 -11.40 -6.30
CA ASP A 205 -14.85 -10.64 -5.18
C ASP A 205 -13.77 -9.94 -4.36
N LEU A 206 -12.60 -10.58 -4.18
CA LEU A 206 -11.46 -9.96 -3.51
C LEU A 206 -10.86 -8.82 -4.34
N GLU A 207 -10.81 -8.95 -5.68
CA GLU A 207 -10.32 -7.90 -6.58
C GLU A 207 -11.22 -6.66 -6.51
N VAL A 208 -12.54 -6.83 -6.58
CA VAL A 208 -13.51 -5.72 -6.43
C VAL A 208 -13.35 -5.04 -5.06
N ALA A 209 -13.27 -5.84 -3.99
CA ALA A 209 -13.09 -5.29 -2.64
C ALA A 209 -11.74 -4.57 -2.47
N THR A 210 -10.68 -5.08 -3.09
CA THR A 210 -9.35 -4.44 -3.10
C THR A 210 -9.40 -3.09 -3.82
N CYS A 211 -10.09 -3.00 -4.96
CA CYS A 211 -10.30 -1.73 -5.66
C CYS A 211 -10.95 -0.68 -4.75
N GLY A 212 -12.02 -1.03 -4.07
CA GLY A 212 -12.70 -0.15 -3.11
C GLY A 212 -11.79 0.24 -1.94
N TRP A 213 -11.03 -0.71 -1.39
CA TRP A 213 -10.11 -0.44 -0.28
C TRP A 213 -8.97 0.49 -0.71
N VAL A 214 -8.37 0.28 -1.89
CA VAL A 214 -7.30 1.15 -2.42
C VAL A 214 -7.82 2.56 -2.66
N SER A 215 -9.02 2.71 -3.22
CA SER A 215 -9.66 4.03 -3.38
C SER A 215 -9.79 4.73 -2.03
N TRP A 216 -10.41 4.07 -1.05
CA TRP A 216 -10.58 4.61 0.31
C TRP A 216 -9.23 4.88 0.99
N PHE A 217 -8.25 3.97 0.87
CA PHE A 217 -6.90 4.15 1.42
C PHE A 217 -6.24 5.42 0.93
N ASN A 218 -6.39 5.72 -0.36
CA ASN A 218 -5.76 6.86 -1.01
C ASN A 218 -6.49 8.18 -0.76
N THR A 219 -7.83 8.17 -0.63
CA THR A 219 -8.64 9.41 -0.68
C THR A 219 -9.37 9.75 0.62
N GLU A 220 -9.58 8.78 1.50
CA GLU A 220 -10.40 8.99 2.71
C GLU A 220 -9.67 8.58 4.00
N ARG A 221 -8.82 7.55 3.91
CA ARG A 221 -8.10 7.05 5.07
C ARG A 221 -7.07 8.07 5.56
N ILE A 222 -7.21 8.50 6.82
CA ILE A 222 -6.20 9.36 7.45
C ILE A 222 -5.00 8.54 7.92
N HIS A 223 -3.80 9.10 7.77
CA HIS A 223 -2.53 8.46 8.11
C HIS A 223 -1.78 9.29 9.16
N GLY A 224 -1.41 8.66 10.28
CA GLY A 224 -0.67 9.34 11.35
C GLY A 224 0.70 9.86 10.91
N GLU A 225 1.35 9.12 10.00
CA GLU A 225 2.64 9.49 9.41
C GLU A 225 2.55 10.66 8.40
N LEU A 226 1.34 11.05 8.03
CA LEU A 226 1.04 12.16 7.12
C LEU A 226 0.31 13.30 7.85
N ASP A 227 0.51 13.45 9.15
CA ASP A 227 -0.19 14.43 9.99
C ASP A 227 -1.71 14.32 9.90
N ASP A 228 -2.21 13.07 9.89
CA ASP A 228 -3.63 12.72 9.75
C ASP A 228 -4.28 13.19 8.44
N ARG A 229 -3.46 13.43 7.40
CA ARG A 229 -3.92 13.65 6.02
C ARG A 229 -4.07 12.34 5.28
N THR A 230 -4.78 12.38 4.16
CA THR A 230 -4.83 11.29 3.19
C THR A 230 -3.65 11.37 2.21
N PRO A 231 -3.24 10.27 1.56
CA PRO A 231 -2.27 10.30 0.48
C PRO A 231 -2.59 11.32 -0.62
N ALA A 232 -3.85 11.40 -1.04
CA ALA A 232 -4.29 12.35 -2.06
C ALA A 232 -4.12 13.82 -1.63
N GLU A 233 -4.41 14.14 -0.34
CA GLU A 233 -4.21 15.48 0.20
C GLU A 233 -2.74 15.88 0.23
N VAL A 234 -1.83 14.94 0.54
CA VAL A 234 -0.39 15.18 0.56
C VAL A 234 0.12 15.49 -0.84
N GLU A 235 -0.25 14.69 -1.83
CA GLU A 235 0.13 14.96 -3.24
C GLU A 235 -0.45 16.29 -3.74
N ALA A 236 -1.73 16.55 -3.46
CA ALA A 236 -2.35 17.81 -3.85
C ALA A 236 -1.66 19.03 -3.22
N ALA A 237 -1.19 18.91 -1.96
CA ALA A 237 -0.43 19.96 -1.31
C ALA A 237 0.94 20.17 -1.97
N TYR A 238 1.64 19.07 -2.31
CA TYR A 238 2.92 19.16 -3.02
C TYR A 238 2.77 19.84 -4.38
N HIS A 239 1.81 19.42 -5.20
CA HIS A 239 1.60 20.01 -6.53
C HIS A 239 1.14 21.46 -6.50
N ARG A 240 0.41 21.89 -5.45
CA ARG A 240 0.11 23.31 -5.27
C ARG A 240 1.35 24.15 -4.95
N ALA A 241 2.27 23.60 -4.16
CA ALA A 241 3.52 24.26 -3.80
C ALA A 241 4.55 24.26 -4.94
N HIS A 242 4.44 23.29 -5.87
CA HIS A 242 5.35 23.09 -7.00
C HIS A 242 4.53 22.98 -8.29
N PRO A 243 3.91 24.07 -8.76
CA PRO A 243 3.15 24.06 -10.01
C PRO A 243 4.08 23.68 -11.16
N ARG A 244 3.62 22.76 -12.02
CA ARG A 244 4.34 22.44 -13.25
C ARG A 244 4.35 23.69 -14.12
N THR A 245 5.53 24.15 -14.51
CA THR A 245 5.65 25.11 -15.60
C THR A 245 5.25 24.34 -16.86
N GLU A 246 4.10 24.65 -17.44
CA GLU A 246 3.75 24.13 -18.76
C GLU A 246 4.88 24.57 -19.70
N ALA A 247 5.62 23.58 -20.22
CA ALA A 247 6.55 23.84 -21.31
C ALA A 247 5.70 24.26 -22.52
N ALA A 248 5.87 25.50 -22.92
CA ALA A 248 5.23 26.09 -24.10
C ALA A 248 5.71 25.41 -25.39
#